data_09c22834cd8e647121ace20645ec987f
#
_entry.id   09c22834cd8e647121ace20645ec987f
#
_cell.length_a   1.000
_cell.length_b   1.000
_cell.length_c   1.000
_cell.angle_alpha   90.00
_cell.angle_beta   90.00
_cell.angle_gamma   90.00
#
_symmetry.space_group_name_H-M   'P 1'
#
loop_
_entity.id
_entity.type
_entity.pdbx_description
1 polymer ?
#
loop_
_entity_poly.entity_id
_entity_poly.type
_entity_poly.pdbx_seq_one_letter_code
_entity_poly.pdbx_strand_id
1 'polypeptide(L)'
;MDSQSSIMHDEVPLPPEAVKKFFMDLPFSKFLGLTLDRLGDGRAVMSMPYQEKFIGDPKTGIIHGGVVTTLLDSCCGAAVMTAGDPKLPTATIDLRIDYMRPAEPKQILVAEAKCYRVTTSVVFVRATAHDGVKKIPVATATGAFTSP
;
A
#
# COMPACT_ATOMS: atom_id res chain seq x y z
N MET A 1 -11.29 16.51 10.98
CA MET A 1 -10.63 16.96 10.00
C MET A 1 -9.49 16.18 9.55
N ASP A 2 -9.42 15.30 8.86
CA ASP A 2 -8.48 15.07 8.14
C ASP A 2 -8.75 14.34 6.99
N SER A 3 -9.08 15.12 6.12
CA SER A 3 -9.28 14.94 4.71
C SER A 3 -8.00 14.65 3.93
N GLN A 4 -6.86 14.49 4.60
CA GLN A 4 -5.60 14.32 3.85
C GLN A 4 -5.56 13.00 3.07
N SER A 5 -6.10 11.92 3.61
CA SER A 5 -6.15 10.67 2.87
C SER A 5 -7.14 10.72 1.71
N SER A 6 -8.31 11.37 1.92
CA SER A 6 -9.30 11.47 0.86
C SER A 6 -8.85 12.41 -0.27
N ILE A 7 -8.10 13.47 0.05
CA ILE A 7 -7.55 14.38 -0.96
C ILE A 7 -6.58 13.65 -1.86
N MET A 8 -5.67 12.86 -1.29
CA MET A 8 -4.72 12.08 -2.08
C MET A 8 -5.45 11.05 -2.95
N HIS A 9 -6.49 10.43 -2.41
CA HIS A 9 -7.25 9.42 -3.11
C HIS A 9 -7.87 9.98 -4.40
N ASP A 10 -8.46 11.17 -4.32
CA ASP A 10 -9.12 11.78 -5.47
C ASP A 10 -8.15 12.35 -6.50
N GLU A 11 -6.95 12.71 -6.09
CA GLU A 11 -5.92 13.25 -6.97
C GLU A 11 -5.20 12.18 -7.79
N VAL A 12 -5.23 10.93 -7.36
CA VAL A 12 -4.54 9.84 -8.05
C VAL A 12 -5.47 9.22 -9.08
N PRO A 13 -5.04 9.06 -10.34
CA PRO A 13 -5.91 8.54 -11.38
C PRO A 13 -6.30 7.07 -11.14
N LEU A 14 -7.38 6.64 -11.80
CA LEU A 14 -7.75 5.24 -11.84
C LEU A 14 -6.69 4.46 -12.63
N PRO A 15 -6.34 3.24 -12.21
CA PRO A 15 -5.38 2.45 -12.96
C PRO A 15 -6.00 1.96 -14.28
N PRO A 16 -5.20 1.83 -15.35
CA PRO A 16 -5.67 1.13 -16.54
C PRO A 16 -6.11 -0.29 -16.18
N GLU A 17 -7.18 -0.78 -16.80
CA GLU A 17 -7.76 -2.09 -16.48
C GLU A 17 -6.73 -3.23 -16.59
N ALA A 18 -5.87 -3.20 -17.60
CA ALA A 18 -4.84 -4.23 -17.79
C ALA A 18 -3.83 -4.21 -16.65
N VAL A 19 -3.44 -3.04 -16.15
CA VAL A 19 -2.51 -2.89 -15.04
C VAL A 19 -3.15 -3.36 -13.74
N LYS A 20 -4.39 -2.95 -13.51
CA LYS A 20 -5.16 -3.39 -12.33
C LYS A 20 -5.26 -4.91 -12.31
N LYS A 21 -5.63 -5.51 -13.44
CA LYS A 21 -5.75 -6.96 -13.57
C LYS A 21 -4.41 -7.65 -13.29
N PHE A 22 -3.30 -7.13 -13.83
CA PHE A 22 -1.98 -7.69 -13.58
C PHE A 22 -1.67 -7.77 -12.08
N PHE A 23 -1.85 -6.66 -11.36
CA PHE A 23 -1.58 -6.63 -9.92
C PHE A 23 -2.50 -7.57 -9.14
N MET A 24 -3.78 -7.60 -9.48
CA MET A 24 -4.77 -8.43 -8.78
C MET A 24 -4.63 -9.92 -9.08
N ASP A 25 -4.07 -10.29 -10.22
CA ASP A 25 -3.89 -11.68 -10.62
C ASP A 25 -2.60 -12.31 -10.07
N LEU A 26 -1.71 -11.53 -9.47
CA LEU A 26 -0.54 -12.10 -8.80
C LEU A 26 -1.00 -13.06 -7.70
N PRO A 27 -0.42 -14.27 -7.59
CA PRO A 27 -0.90 -15.27 -6.64
C PRO A 27 -1.04 -14.76 -5.21
N PHE A 28 -0.06 -14.01 -4.73
CA PHE A 28 -0.10 -13.49 -3.36
C PHE A 28 -1.15 -12.38 -3.20
N SER A 29 -1.32 -11.55 -4.22
CA SER A 29 -2.37 -10.53 -4.21
C SER A 29 -3.75 -11.15 -4.15
N LYS A 30 -3.98 -12.23 -4.89
CA LYS A 30 -5.24 -13.00 -4.83
C LYS A 30 -5.46 -13.58 -3.44
N PHE A 31 -4.43 -14.17 -2.86
CA PHE A 31 -4.53 -14.73 -1.51
C PHE A 31 -4.94 -13.70 -0.48
N LEU A 32 -4.39 -12.48 -0.58
CA LEU A 32 -4.69 -11.40 0.33
C LEU A 32 -5.97 -10.63 -0.01
N GLY A 33 -6.46 -10.76 -1.23
CA GLY A 33 -7.60 -9.98 -1.71
C GLY A 33 -7.23 -8.52 -1.96
N LEU A 34 -5.97 -8.25 -2.35
CA LEU A 34 -5.53 -6.89 -2.64
C LEU A 34 -6.25 -6.32 -3.85
N THR A 35 -6.65 -5.06 -3.76
CA THR A 35 -7.20 -4.30 -4.87
C THR A 35 -6.35 -3.05 -5.09
N LEU A 36 -5.93 -2.84 -6.35
CA LEU A 36 -5.28 -1.60 -6.76
C LEU A 36 -6.35 -0.59 -7.13
N ASP A 37 -6.59 0.37 -6.24
CA ASP A 37 -7.69 1.32 -6.40
C ASP A 37 -7.30 2.54 -7.24
N ARG A 38 -6.09 3.05 -7.07
CA ARG A 38 -5.56 4.22 -7.79
C ARG A 38 -4.09 4.01 -8.11
N LEU A 39 -3.64 4.56 -9.24
CA LEU A 39 -2.26 4.44 -9.67
C LEU A 39 -1.88 5.53 -10.67
N GLY A 40 -0.78 6.22 -10.45
CA GLY A 40 -0.23 7.17 -11.40
C GLY A 40 0.70 8.19 -10.77
N ASP A 41 1.63 8.70 -11.56
CA ASP A 41 2.53 9.79 -11.17
C ASP A 41 3.27 9.56 -9.85
N GLY A 42 3.79 8.35 -9.66
CA GLY A 42 4.51 7.99 -8.45
C GLY A 42 3.63 7.84 -7.22
N ARG A 43 2.33 7.61 -7.40
CA ARG A 43 1.37 7.44 -6.32
C ARG A 43 0.54 6.18 -6.54
N ALA A 44 0.11 5.55 -5.46
CA ALA A 44 -0.76 4.40 -5.50
C ALA A 44 -1.67 4.37 -4.28
N VAL A 45 -2.86 3.80 -4.47
CA VAL A 45 -3.79 3.48 -3.39
C VAL A 45 -4.19 2.02 -3.55
N MET A 46 -4.01 1.23 -2.50
CA MET A 46 -4.40 -0.17 -2.45
C MET A 46 -5.27 -0.44 -1.24
N SER A 47 -6.21 -1.35 -1.38
CA SER A 47 -7.05 -1.79 -0.28
C SER A 47 -7.01 -3.30 -0.12
N MET A 48 -7.37 -3.75 1.08
CA MET A 48 -7.38 -5.15 1.44
C MET A 48 -8.54 -5.41 2.41
N PRO A 49 -9.39 -6.42 2.14
CA PRO A 49 -10.48 -6.73 3.04
C PRO A 49 -9.99 -7.42 4.30
N TYR A 50 -10.78 -7.30 5.37
CA TYR A 50 -10.55 -8.10 6.56
C TYR A 50 -10.90 -9.57 6.26
N GLN A 51 -10.03 -10.47 6.67
CA GLN A 51 -10.27 -11.92 6.57
C GLN A 51 -9.81 -12.60 7.85
N GLU A 52 -10.57 -13.60 8.28
CA GLU A 52 -10.26 -14.33 9.51
C GLU A 52 -8.87 -15.01 9.45
N LYS A 53 -8.46 -15.44 8.27
CA LYS A 53 -7.13 -16.05 8.08
C LYS A 53 -5.97 -15.10 8.35
N PHE A 54 -6.25 -13.80 8.48
CA PHE A 54 -5.22 -12.78 8.77
C PHE A 54 -5.08 -12.47 10.26
N ILE A 55 -5.93 -13.04 11.11
CA ILE A 55 -5.95 -12.74 12.53
C ILE A 55 -4.62 -13.15 13.17
N GLY A 56 -4.00 -12.20 13.86
CA GLY A 56 -2.79 -12.43 14.67
C GLY A 56 -3.12 -12.69 16.14
N ASP A 57 -4.20 -12.09 16.62
CA ASP A 57 -4.67 -12.28 18.00
C ASP A 57 -6.09 -12.84 17.99
N PRO A 58 -6.27 -14.15 18.25
CA PRO A 58 -7.59 -14.77 18.24
C PRO A 58 -8.57 -14.21 19.26
N LYS A 59 -8.08 -13.60 20.35
CA LYS A 59 -8.93 -13.05 21.39
C LYS A 59 -9.62 -11.76 20.98
N THR A 60 -8.92 -10.93 20.20
CA THR A 60 -9.42 -9.61 19.81
C THR A 60 -9.86 -9.56 18.35
N GLY A 61 -9.41 -10.48 17.51
CA GLY A 61 -9.63 -10.43 16.08
C GLY A 61 -8.72 -9.47 15.33
N ILE A 62 -7.72 -8.93 16.01
CA ILE A 62 -6.74 -8.02 15.39
C ILE A 62 -5.87 -8.79 14.42
N ILE A 63 -5.71 -8.26 13.21
CA ILE A 63 -4.91 -8.90 12.17
C ILE A 63 -3.41 -8.85 12.49
N HIS A 64 -2.69 -9.83 11.97
CA HIS A 64 -1.25 -9.93 12.13
C HIS A 64 -0.55 -8.73 11.45
N GLY A 65 0.45 -8.16 12.13
CA GLY A 65 1.18 -7.01 11.61
C GLY A 65 1.86 -7.27 10.25
N GLY A 66 2.26 -8.52 9.98
CA GLY A 66 2.84 -8.90 8.70
C GLY A 66 1.89 -8.69 7.51
N VAL A 67 0.58 -8.74 7.74
CA VAL A 67 -0.41 -8.45 6.70
C VAL A 67 -0.38 -6.97 6.33
N VAL A 68 -0.27 -6.10 7.33
CA VAL A 68 -0.12 -4.64 7.12
C VAL A 68 1.19 -4.36 6.37
N THR A 69 2.27 -5.05 6.74
CA THR A 69 3.56 -4.94 6.04
C THR A 69 3.41 -5.25 4.56
N THR A 70 2.73 -6.33 4.22
CA THR A 70 2.56 -6.75 2.82
C THR A 70 1.75 -5.72 2.03
N LEU A 71 0.69 -5.18 2.63
CA LEU A 71 -0.11 -4.13 2.00
C LEU A 71 0.75 -2.90 1.71
N LEU A 72 1.54 -2.44 2.68
CA LEU A 72 2.41 -1.28 2.51
C LEU A 72 3.51 -1.52 1.47
N ASP A 73 4.16 -2.67 1.50
CA ASP A 73 5.20 -3.01 0.54
C ASP A 73 4.64 -3.06 -0.90
N SER A 74 3.49 -3.71 -1.06
CA SER A 74 2.83 -3.81 -2.36
C SER A 74 2.40 -2.45 -2.91
N CYS A 75 1.85 -1.60 -2.04
CA CYS A 75 1.41 -0.26 -2.43
C CYS A 75 2.61 0.62 -2.82
N CYS A 76 3.70 0.55 -2.05
CA CYS A 76 4.93 1.28 -2.37
C CYS A 76 5.50 0.82 -3.70
N GLY A 77 5.57 -0.49 -3.95
CA GLY A 77 6.06 -1.03 -5.21
C GLY A 77 5.23 -0.56 -6.40
N ALA A 78 3.91 -0.55 -6.26
CA ALA A 78 3.02 -0.04 -7.30
C ALA A 78 3.29 1.44 -7.59
N ALA A 79 3.44 2.27 -6.56
CA ALA A 79 3.75 3.69 -6.72
C ALA A 79 5.07 3.89 -7.46
N VAL A 80 6.11 3.15 -7.08
CA VAL A 80 7.44 3.23 -7.68
C VAL A 80 7.40 2.90 -9.17
N MET A 81 6.57 1.95 -9.58
CA MET A 81 6.45 1.56 -10.98
C MET A 81 5.91 2.67 -11.89
N THR A 82 5.30 3.69 -11.33
CA THR A 82 4.80 4.84 -12.09
C THR A 82 5.65 6.10 -11.93
N ALA A 83 6.72 6.02 -11.14
CA ALA A 83 7.58 7.17 -10.88
C ALA A 83 8.70 7.34 -11.90
N GLY A 84 8.98 6.33 -12.69
CA GLY A 84 10.02 6.35 -13.72
C GLY A 84 9.55 5.66 -14.99
N ASP A 85 10.48 5.02 -15.71
CA ASP A 85 10.12 4.24 -16.89
C ASP A 85 9.37 2.96 -16.44
N PRO A 86 8.10 2.80 -16.81
CA PRO A 86 7.29 1.68 -16.32
C PRO A 86 7.61 0.32 -16.95
N LYS A 87 8.65 0.22 -17.75
CA LYS A 87 8.98 -1.01 -18.50
C LYS A 87 9.68 -2.07 -17.67
N LEU A 88 10.27 -1.70 -16.55
CA LEU A 88 11.08 -2.62 -15.75
C LEU A 88 10.46 -2.84 -14.38
N PRO A 89 10.55 -4.06 -13.84
CA PRO A 89 10.07 -4.32 -12.49
C PRO A 89 10.95 -3.61 -11.46
N THR A 90 10.36 -3.31 -10.31
CA THR A 90 11.08 -2.79 -9.17
C THR A 90 11.25 -3.87 -8.11
N ALA A 91 12.23 -3.70 -7.24
CA ALA A 91 12.45 -4.55 -6.07
C ALA A 91 12.67 -3.68 -4.84
N THR A 92 12.15 -4.13 -3.70
CA THR A 92 12.33 -3.47 -2.42
C THR A 92 13.78 -3.60 -1.99
N ILE A 93 14.45 -2.46 -1.72
CA ILE A 93 15.79 -2.45 -1.12
C ILE A 93 15.66 -2.40 0.39
N ASP A 94 14.83 -1.50 0.89
CA ASP A 94 14.62 -1.26 2.30
C ASP A 94 13.21 -0.74 2.52
N LEU A 95 12.56 -1.20 3.59
CA LEU A 95 11.25 -0.72 3.98
C LEU A 95 11.16 -0.70 5.51
N ARG A 96 11.12 0.51 6.06
CA ARG A 96 10.91 0.71 7.48
C ARG A 96 9.44 0.99 7.73
N ILE A 97 8.86 0.28 8.67
CA ILE A 97 7.46 0.45 9.06
C ILE A 97 7.39 0.79 10.54
N ASP A 98 6.68 1.86 10.86
CA ASP A 98 6.35 2.23 12.23
C ASP A 98 4.87 1.89 12.46
N TYR A 99 4.63 0.92 13.32
CA TYR A 99 3.27 0.51 13.69
C TYR A 99 2.77 1.43 14.79
N MET A 100 1.76 2.22 14.46
CA MET A 100 1.22 3.25 15.36
C MET A 100 0.18 2.68 16.31
N ARG A 101 -0.64 1.76 15.85
CA ARG A 101 -1.69 1.10 16.63
C ARG A 101 -2.21 -0.13 15.88
N PRO A 102 -2.89 -1.05 16.58
CA PRO A 102 -3.60 -2.14 15.91
C PRO A 102 -4.71 -1.62 15.02
N ALA A 103 -4.93 -2.28 13.88
CA ALA A 103 -6.10 -2.00 13.05
C ALA A 103 -7.36 -2.51 13.75
N GLU A 104 -8.45 -1.73 13.65
CA GLU A 104 -9.73 -2.19 14.18
C GLU A 104 -10.21 -3.42 13.42
N PRO A 105 -10.68 -4.47 14.13
CA PRO A 105 -11.18 -5.68 13.49
C PRO A 105 -12.31 -5.40 12.50
N LYS A 106 -12.40 -6.24 11.48
CA LYS A 106 -13.46 -6.23 10.47
C LYS A 106 -13.49 -4.99 9.58
N GLN A 107 -12.42 -4.22 9.56
CA GLN A 107 -12.32 -3.03 8.71
C GLN A 107 -11.49 -3.32 7.47
N ILE A 108 -11.82 -2.65 6.37
CA ILE A 108 -10.98 -2.63 5.18
C ILE A 108 -9.75 -1.79 5.48
N LEU A 109 -8.57 -2.30 5.15
CA LEU A 109 -7.34 -1.51 5.24
C LEU A 109 -7.05 -0.85 3.89
N VAL A 110 -6.66 0.41 3.95
CA VAL A 110 -6.28 1.18 2.76
C VAL A 110 -4.88 1.72 2.97
N ALA A 111 -3.99 1.45 2.02
CA ALA A 111 -2.66 2.04 1.98
C ALA A 111 -2.58 3.08 0.88
N GLU A 112 -1.88 4.17 1.17
CA GLU A 112 -1.59 5.23 0.21
C GLU A 112 -0.08 5.44 0.17
N ALA A 113 0.50 5.42 -1.02
CA ALA A 113 1.94 5.56 -1.22
C ALA A 113 2.26 6.71 -2.16
N LYS A 114 3.36 7.41 -1.89
CA LYS A 114 3.83 8.51 -2.71
C LYS A 114 5.35 8.50 -2.78
N CYS A 115 5.88 8.47 -4.00
CA CYS A 115 7.31 8.66 -4.24
C CYS A 115 7.67 10.13 -4.00
N TYR A 116 8.75 10.37 -3.28
CA TYR A 116 9.17 11.73 -2.98
C TYR A 116 10.57 12.06 -3.51
N ARG A 117 11.30 11.09 -3.99
CA ARG A 117 12.56 11.29 -4.68
C ARG A 117 12.84 10.16 -5.64
N VAL A 118 13.14 10.51 -6.88
CA VAL A 118 13.48 9.56 -7.94
C VAL A 118 14.92 9.82 -8.37
N THR A 119 15.75 8.80 -8.35
CA THR A 119 17.12 8.87 -8.87
C THR A 119 17.29 7.82 -9.98
N THR A 120 18.44 7.80 -10.59
CA THR A 120 18.73 6.83 -11.67
C THR A 120 18.62 5.39 -11.19
N SER A 121 19.01 5.12 -9.95
CA SER A 121 19.11 3.75 -9.42
C SER A 121 18.10 3.43 -8.35
N VAL A 122 17.59 4.43 -7.65
CA VAL A 122 16.75 4.25 -6.47
C VAL A 122 15.58 5.23 -6.48
N VAL A 123 14.42 4.75 -6.07
CA VAL A 123 13.24 5.58 -5.83
C VAL A 123 12.89 5.49 -4.35
N PHE A 124 12.70 6.65 -3.72
CA PHE A 124 12.33 6.77 -2.31
C PHE A 124 10.83 7.03 -2.20
N VAL A 125 10.16 6.30 -1.31
CA VAL A 125 8.71 6.29 -1.20
C VAL A 125 8.26 6.36 0.26
N ARG A 126 7.12 7.00 0.50
CA ARG A 126 6.43 7.02 1.80
C ARG A 126 5.02 6.48 1.63
N ALA A 127 4.52 5.84 2.68
CA ALA A 127 3.17 5.31 2.67
C ALA A 127 2.54 5.34 4.06
N THR A 128 1.21 5.31 4.08
CA THR A 128 0.43 5.18 5.30
C THR A 128 -0.64 4.13 5.10
N ALA A 129 -1.00 3.41 6.16
CA ALA A 129 -2.12 2.47 6.17
C ALA A 129 -3.18 2.94 7.16
N HIS A 130 -4.45 2.91 6.75
CA HIS A 130 -5.60 3.36 7.52
C HIS A 130 -6.66 2.27 7.57
N ASP A 131 -7.45 2.27 8.65
CA ASP A 131 -8.63 1.40 8.78
C ASP A 131 -9.95 2.17 8.64
N GLY A 132 -9.89 3.48 8.44
CA GLY A 132 -11.08 4.32 8.27
C GLY A 132 -11.84 4.64 9.56
N VAL A 133 -11.38 4.16 10.71
CA VAL A 133 -12.10 4.34 11.98
C VAL A 133 -11.49 5.46 12.82
N LYS A 134 -10.16 5.45 12.97
CA LYS A 134 -9.45 6.44 13.77
C LYS A 134 -8.60 7.34 12.90
N LYS A 135 -8.36 8.58 13.37
CA LYS A 135 -7.53 9.54 12.63
C LYS A 135 -6.07 9.13 12.56
N ILE A 136 -5.55 8.50 13.64
CA ILE A 136 -4.16 8.04 13.65
C ILE A 136 -4.04 6.86 12.68
N PRO A 137 -3.07 6.86 11.75
CA PRO A 137 -2.88 5.73 10.87
C PRO A 137 -2.50 4.47 11.66
N VAL A 138 -2.82 3.32 11.09
CA VAL A 138 -2.41 2.03 11.64
C VAL A 138 -0.89 1.90 11.60
N ALA A 139 -0.30 2.31 10.49
CA ALA A 139 1.15 2.27 10.30
C ALA A 139 1.59 3.29 9.26
N THR A 140 2.85 3.70 9.36
CA THR A 140 3.51 4.52 8.35
C THR A 140 4.75 3.79 7.86
N ALA A 141 5.13 4.05 6.62
CA ALA A 141 6.29 3.40 6.01
C ALA A 141 7.15 4.42 5.27
N THR A 142 8.45 4.14 5.25
CA THR A 142 9.43 4.87 4.45
C THR A 142 10.35 3.83 3.83
N GLY A 143 10.58 3.89 2.53
CA GLY A 143 11.36 2.86 1.87
C GLY A 143 12.13 3.35 0.67
N ALA A 144 12.98 2.45 0.18
CA ALA A 144 13.76 2.62 -1.02
C ALA A 144 13.59 1.38 -1.91
N PHE A 145 13.37 1.62 -3.18
CA PHE A 145 13.15 0.58 -4.19
C PHE A 145 14.12 0.79 -5.34
N THR A 146 14.42 -0.27 -6.08
CA THR A 146 15.21 -0.12 -7.29
C THR A 146 14.41 0.69 -8.30
N SER A 147 15.08 1.63 -9.00
CA SER A 147 14.44 2.37 -10.08
C SER A 147 14.12 1.42 -11.23
N PRO A 148 12.88 1.43 -11.74
CA PRO A 148 12.52 0.60 -12.89
C PRO A 148 13.26 1.02 -14.15
#